data_cba7b352517fefa111d65151ccbdbd12
#
_entry.id   cba7b352517fefa111d65151ccbdbd12
#
_cell.length_a   1.000
_cell.length_b   1.000
_cell.length_c   1.000
_cell.angle_alpha   90.00
_cell.angle_beta   90.00
_cell.angle_gamma   90.00
#
_symmetry.space_group_name_H-M   'P 1'
#
loop_
_entity.id
_entity.type
_entity.pdbx_description
1 polymer ?
#
loop_
_entity_poly.entity_id
_entity_poly.type
_entity_poly.pdbx_seq_one_letter_code
_entity_poly.pdbx_strand_id
1 'polypeptide(L)'
;MTAELSERAQHLLRVLVERYIEEGQPIGSRTLSRDSGLDLSPATIRNVMSDLEEMGLVVSPHTSAGRIPTPAGFRLFVDSLIRVKPVSDEQIQELSRRLERE
;
A
#
# COMPACT_ATOMS: atom_id res chain seq x y z
N MET A 1 -13.18 -17.25 4.77
CA MET A 1 -12.28 -16.55 5.67
C MET A 1 -11.13 -15.98 4.87
N THR A 2 -10.95 -14.70 4.97
CA THR A 2 -9.85 -14.05 4.27
C THR A 2 -8.54 -14.33 4.98
N ALA A 3 -7.54 -14.72 4.22
CA ALA A 3 -6.20 -14.84 4.77
C ALA A 3 -5.74 -13.46 5.19
N GLU A 4 -5.24 -13.36 6.40
CA GLU A 4 -4.69 -12.11 6.87
C GLU A 4 -3.36 -11.86 6.19
N LEU A 5 -3.18 -10.64 5.70
CA LEU A 5 -1.90 -10.23 5.18
C LEU A 5 -0.91 -10.07 6.33
N SER A 6 0.29 -10.56 6.13
CA SER A 6 1.36 -10.29 7.08
C SER A 6 1.63 -8.78 7.10
N GLU A 7 2.22 -8.32 8.20
CA GLU A 7 2.60 -6.91 8.30
C GLU A 7 3.53 -6.50 7.18
N ARG A 8 4.44 -7.39 6.81
CA ARG A 8 5.37 -7.16 5.72
C ARG A 8 4.64 -6.96 4.39
N ALA A 9 3.66 -7.82 4.11
CA ALA A 9 2.90 -7.73 2.88
C ALA A 9 2.06 -6.46 2.85
N GLN A 10 1.44 -6.09 3.96
CA GLN A 10 0.69 -4.85 4.06
C GLN A 10 1.57 -3.64 3.83
N HIS A 11 2.77 -3.65 4.40
CA HIS A 11 3.71 -2.55 4.24
C HIS A 11 4.14 -2.42 2.79
N LEU A 12 4.46 -3.54 2.14
CA LEU A 12 4.88 -3.51 0.74
C LEU A 12 3.74 -3.05 -0.17
N LEU A 13 2.51 -3.47 0.11
CA LEU A 13 1.36 -3.00 -0.65
C LEU A 13 1.19 -1.50 -0.49
N ARG A 14 1.34 -0.99 0.73
CA ARG A 14 1.24 0.45 0.97
C ARG A 14 2.28 1.23 0.17
N VAL A 15 3.53 0.81 0.22
CA VAL A 15 4.59 1.50 -0.53
C VAL A 15 4.31 1.44 -2.02
N LEU A 16 3.86 0.28 -2.52
CA LEU A 16 3.53 0.13 -3.93
C LEU A 16 2.42 1.09 -4.35
N VAL A 17 1.35 1.19 -3.56
CA VAL A 17 0.24 2.09 -3.88
C VAL A 17 0.69 3.54 -3.83
N GLU A 18 1.43 3.92 -2.79
CA GLU A 18 1.93 5.29 -2.66
C GLU A 18 2.82 5.68 -3.84
N ARG A 19 3.74 4.81 -4.22
CA ARG A 19 4.62 5.08 -5.35
C ARG A 19 3.85 5.12 -6.66
N TYR A 20 2.87 4.25 -6.81
CA TYR A 20 2.05 4.24 -8.00
C TYR A 20 1.24 5.53 -8.15
N ILE A 21 0.70 6.03 -7.05
CA ILE A 21 -0.02 7.31 -7.06
C ILE A 21 0.89 8.45 -7.50
N GLU A 22 2.13 8.45 -7.02
CA GLU A 22 3.08 9.50 -7.37
C GLU A 22 3.58 9.42 -8.81
N GLU A 23 3.87 8.21 -9.29
CA GLU A 23 4.56 8.04 -10.57
C GLU A 23 3.64 7.67 -11.72
N GLY A 24 2.50 7.03 -11.41
CA GLY A 24 1.58 6.61 -12.45
C GLY A 24 2.10 5.47 -13.32
N GLN A 25 3.11 4.75 -12.86
CA GLN A 25 3.74 3.67 -13.61
C GLN A 25 3.85 2.42 -12.74
N PRO A 26 3.93 1.23 -13.37
CA PRO A 26 4.11 -0.01 -12.61
C PRO A 26 5.36 0.05 -11.74
N ILE A 27 5.26 -0.50 -10.55
CA ILE A 27 6.32 -0.45 -9.55
C ILE A 27 7.03 -1.80 -9.49
N GLY A 28 8.35 -1.78 -9.62
CA GLY A 28 9.15 -2.99 -9.61
C GLY A 28 9.70 -3.32 -8.24
N SER A 29 10.25 -4.53 -8.11
CA SER A 29 10.79 -5.01 -6.85
C SER A 29 11.99 -4.20 -6.37
N ARG A 30 12.76 -3.62 -7.27
CA ARG A 30 13.90 -2.78 -6.89
C ARG A 30 13.45 -1.51 -6.18
N THR A 31 12.41 -0.87 -6.71
CA THR A 31 11.86 0.33 -6.10
C THR A 31 11.34 0.00 -4.70
N LEU A 32 10.63 -1.12 -4.58
CA LEU A 32 10.11 -1.56 -3.29
C LEU A 32 11.22 -1.89 -2.31
N SER A 33 12.29 -2.54 -2.79
CA SER A 33 13.43 -2.86 -1.95
C SER A 33 14.07 -1.59 -1.40
N ARG A 34 14.23 -0.58 -2.26
CA ARG A 34 14.86 0.67 -1.86
C ARG A 34 13.96 1.51 -0.96
N ASP A 35 12.67 1.60 -1.30
CA ASP A 35 11.76 2.57 -0.67
C ASP A 35 10.95 2.01 0.49
N SER A 36 10.91 0.69 0.67
CA SER A 36 10.12 0.10 1.75
C SER A 36 10.74 0.28 3.13
N GLY A 37 12.04 0.51 3.19
CA GLY A 37 12.74 0.57 4.47
C GLY A 37 12.92 -0.80 5.13
N LEU A 38 12.53 -1.87 4.44
CA LEU A 38 12.69 -3.22 4.94
C LEU A 38 13.98 -3.82 4.38
N ASP A 39 14.71 -4.54 5.22
CA ASP A 39 15.95 -5.19 4.79
C ASP A 39 15.61 -6.54 4.17
N LEU A 40 15.02 -6.49 2.98
CA LEU A 40 14.59 -7.69 2.27
C LEU A 40 15.29 -7.77 0.92
N SER A 41 15.64 -8.99 0.52
CA SER A 41 16.21 -9.20 -0.79
C SER A 41 15.16 -9.00 -1.88
N PRO A 42 15.58 -8.64 -3.11
CA PRO A 42 14.62 -8.54 -4.22
C PRO A 42 13.85 -9.83 -4.46
N ALA A 43 14.46 -11.00 -4.20
CA ALA A 43 13.75 -12.27 -4.36
C ALA A 43 12.61 -12.40 -3.35
N THR A 44 12.85 -12.02 -2.10
CA THR A 44 11.83 -12.05 -1.08
C THR A 44 10.68 -11.09 -1.44
N ILE A 45 11.02 -9.91 -1.92
CA ILE A 45 10.02 -8.93 -2.33
C ILE A 45 9.18 -9.47 -3.49
N ARG A 46 9.82 -10.11 -4.47
CA ARG A 46 9.07 -10.72 -5.58
C ARG A 46 8.10 -11.80 -5.09
N ASN A 47 8.52 -12.57 -4.08
CA ASN A 47 7.65 -13.60 -3.52
C ASN A 47 6.43 -12.99 -2.85
N VAL A 48 6.62 -11.91 -2.08
CA VAL A 48 5.50 -11.21 -1.46
C VAL A 48 4.58 -10.60 -2.53
N MET A 49 5.18 -10.05 -3.59
CA MET A 49 4.41 -9.48 -4.70
C MET A 49 3.56 -10.54 -5.39
N SER A 50 4.12 -11.74 -5.56
CA SER A 50 3.37 -12.86 -6.13
C SER A 50 2.18 -13.25 -5.25
N ASP A 51 2.37 -13.25 -3.95
CA ASP A 51 1.30 -13.53 -3.01
C ASP A 51 0.19 -12.48 -3.10
N LEU A 52 0.57 -11.21 -3.18
CA LEU A 52 -0.39 -10.12 -3.34
C LEU A 52 -1.15 -10.24 -4.65
N GLU A 53 -0.48 -10.69 -5.69
CA GLU A 53 -1.09 -10.88 -6.99
C GLU A 53 -2.12 -12.02 -6.96
N GLU A 54 -1.79 -13.13 -6.28
CA GLU A 54 -2.71 -14.24 -6.10
C GLU A 54 -3.97 -13.82 -5.33
N MET A 55 -3.81 -12.88 -4.40
CA MET A 55 -4.93 -12.37 -3.62
C MET A 55 -5.75 -11.33 -4.38
N GLY A 56 -5.33 -10.98 -5.59
CA GLY A 56 -6.05 -10.00 -6.40
C GLY A 56 -5.85 -8.55 -5.97
N LEU A 57 -4.77 -8.28 -5.22
CA LEU A 57 -4.49 -6.93 -4.71
C LEU A 57 -3.59 -6.14 -5.62
N VAL A 58 -2.79 -6.81 -6.42
CA VAL A 58 -1.95 -6.19 -7.44
C VAL A 58 -2.04 -7.03 -8.71
N VAL A 59 -1.65 -6.43 -9.82
CA VAL A 59 -1.64 -7.13 -11.10
C VAL A 59 -0.42 -6.68 -11.89
N SER A 60 0.10 -7.57 -12.72
CA SER A 60 1.24 -7.30 -13.58
C SER A 60 0.73 -6.93 -14.98
N PRO A 61 0.93 -5.69 -15.43
CA PRO A 61 0.61 -5.38 -16.82
C PRO A 61 1.47 -6.23 -17.74
N HIS A 62 0.90 -6.76 -18.80
CA HIS A 62 1.62 -7.71 -19.67
C HIS A 62 2.82 -7.09 -20.38
N THR A 63 2.96 -5.79 -20.39
CA THR A 63 4.08 -5.11 -21.03
C THR A 63 5.17 -4.68 -20.05
N SER A 64 5.05 -5.06 -18.78
CA SER A 64 5.97 -4.57 -17.76
C SER A 64 6.24 -5.66 -16.74
N ALA A 65 7.45 -5.65 -16.16
CA ALA A 65 7.81 -6.51 -15.04
C ALA A 65 7.30 -5.98 -13.71
N GLY A 66 6.85 -4.73 -13.66
CA GLY A 66 6.33 -4.13 -12.43
C GLY A 66 4.90 -4.54 -12.13
N ARG A 67 4.39 -4.01 -11.04
CA ARG A 67 3.03 -4.27 -10.58
C ARG A 67 2.27 -2.98 -10.39
N ILE A 68 0.95 -3.05 -10.61
CA ILE A 68 0.05 -1.93 -10.29
C ILE A 68 -1.01 -2.45 -9.32
N PRO A 69 -1.58 -1.57 -8.47
CA PRO A 69 -2.64 -2.01 -7.57
C PRO A 69 -3.94 -2.22 -8.33
N THR A 70 -4.73 -3.19 -7.87
CA THR A 70 -6.09 -3.37 -8.35
C THR A 70 -7.03 -2.50 -7.51
N PRO A 71 -8.31 -2.35 -7.91
CA PRO A 71 -9.27 -1.65 -7.06
C PRO A 71 -9.34 -2.23 -5.64
N ALA A 72 -9.24 -3.57 -5.52
CA ALA A 72 -9.21 -4.21 -4.20
C ALA A 72 -7.96 -3.81 -3.41
N GLY A 73 -6.81 -3.68 -4.08
CA GLY A 73 -5.58 -3.23 -3.44
C GLY A 73 -5.69 -1.81 -2.93
N PHE A 74 -6.27 -0.90 -3.73
CA PHE A 74 -6.50 0.46 -3.30
C PHE A 74 -7.42 0.51 -2.07
N ARG A 75 -8.47 -0.28 -2.08
CA ARG A 75 -9.42 -0.30 -0.96
C ARG A 75 -8.73 -0.75 0.32
N LEU A 76 -7.93 -1.80 0.23
CA LEU A 76 -7.21 -2.30 1.40
C LEU A 76 -6.20 -1.26 1.90
N PHE A 77 -5.55 -0.55 0.99
CA PHE A 77 -4.64 0.53 1.34
C PHE A 77 -5.35 1.63 2.12
N VAL A 78 -6.51 2.09 1.64
CA VAL A 78 -7.29 3.12 2.33
C VAL A 78 -7.73 2.65 3.70
N ASP A 79 -8.23 1.42 3.78
CA ASP A 79 -8.67 0.84 5.05
C ASP A 79 -7.52 0.76 6.05
N SER A 80 -6.32 0.39 5.58
CA SER A 80 -5.17 0.27 6.47
C SER A 80 -4.71 1.63 7.00
N LEU A 81 -4.82 2.69 6.20
CA LEU A 81 -4.49 4.03 6.68
C LEU A 81 -5.43 4.46 7.81
N ILE A 82 -6.71 4.17 7.68
CA ILE A 82 -7.69 4.51 8.70
C ILE A 82 -7.39 3.77 9.99
N ARG A 83 -7.00 2.51 9.90
CA ARG A 83 -6.74 1.68 11.07
C ARG A 83 -5.43 2.02 11.77
N VAL A 84 -4.40 2.34 11.00
CA VAL A 84 -3.06 2.59 11.54
C VAL A 84 -3.01 3.92 12.28
N LYS A 85 -3.80 4.89 11.87
CA LYS A 85 -3.82 6.20 12.50
C LYS A 85 -5.25 6.60 12.88
N PRO A 86 -5.79 5.98 13.94
CA PRO A 86 -7.11 6.42 14.38
C PRO A 86 -7.04 7.88 14.81
N VAL A 87 -8.00 8.66 14.36
CA VAL A 87 -8.05 10.07 14.70
C VAL A 87 -8.57 10.19 16.14
N SER A 88 -7.81 10.85 16.99
CA SER A 88 -8.22 11.05 18.37
C SER A 88 -9.35 12.07 18.46
N ASP A 89 -10.09 12.04 19.58
CA ASP A 89 -11.14 13.02 19.80
C ASP A 89 -10.60 14.45 19.77
N GLU A 90 -9.40 14.64 20.31
CA GLU A 90 -8.77 15.96 20.27
C GLU A 90 -8.50 16.44 18.86
N GLN A 91 -8.05 15.53 18.00
CA GLN A 91 -7.80 15.88 16.60
C GLN A 91 -9.08 16.19 15.87
N ILE A 92 -10.15 15.45 16.16
CA ILE A 92 -11.46 15.70 15.57
C ILE A 92 -11.97 17.08 15.99
N GLN A 93 -11.83 17.41 17.28
CA GLN A 93 -12.25 18.71 17.79
C GLN A 93 -11.46 19.85 17.17
N GLU A 94 -10.17 19.66 17.00
CA GLU A 94 -9.31 20.67 16.37
C GLU A 94 -9.71 20.90 14.91
N LEU A 95 -9.99 19.83 14.17
CA LEU A 95 -10.44 19.95 12.79
C LEU A 95 -11.79 20.67 12.72
N SER A 96 -12.70 20.32 13.62
CA SER A 96 -14.02 20.96 13.68
C SER A 96 -13.90 22.45 13.92
N ARG A 97 -13.03 22.84 14.84
CA ARG A 97 -12.82 24.26 15.14
C ARG A 97 -12.26 25.01 13.94
N ARG A 98 -11.32 24.40 13.21
CA ARG A 98 -10.76 25.03 12.02
C ARG A 98 -11.81 25.23 10.93
N LEU A 99 -12.67 24.23 10.76
CA LEU A 99 -13.73 24.32 9.76
C LEU A 99 -14.74 25.38 10.12
N GLU A 100 -15.04 25.55 11.41
CA GLU A 100 -15.99 26.56 11.88
C GLU A 100 -15.46 27.98 11.66
N ARG A 101 -14.15 28.17 11.70
CA ARG A 101 -13.55 29.49 11.51
C ARG A 101 -13.58 29.96 10.07
N GLU A 102 -13.74 29.04 9.16
CA GLU A 102 -13.78 29.35 7.74
C GLU A 102 -15.21 29.40 7.24
#